data_e614cf80ddd417b11e4b025742bf9040
#
_entry.id   e614cf80ddd417b11e4b025742bf9040
#
_cell.length_a   1.000
_cell.length_b   1.000
_cell.length_c   1.000
_cell.angle_alpha   90.00
_cell.angle_beta   90.00
_cell.angle_gamma   90.00
#
_symmetry.space_group_name_H-M   'P 1'
#
loop_
_entity.id
_entity.type
_entity.pdbx_description
1 polymer ?
#
loop_
_entity_poly.entity_id
_entity_poly.type
_entity_poly.pdbx_seq_one_letter_code
_entity_poly.pdbx_strand_id
1 'polypeptide(L)'
;MCAVFFAAFAGCKKGGSGEKVGISMPTQSLQRWNQDGANMKAQFEKAGFAVDLQYAGDNDIPTQVAQIENMIATGCKVIVIAAVDGSSLTEVLKTAKQKNIPVIAYDRLIMNSDAVSYYATFDNFKVGTIQGEFLKNALKLDSEKGPFNVELFTGSPDDNNINFFFGGAMSILKPYIDKKVLVVKSKQTSKAQCATQNWSTEEAQKRMENLITQNGYGPKGTKLHAVYSSNDSVAQGITNALVGAGYTKDNFPLITGQDCDKTSVINMLKGQQAMSIFKDTRTLAEQVVKMTSQIIKGEQVDVNDTKTYNNGVMVVPS
;
A
#
# COMPACT_ATOMS: atom_id res chain seq x y z
N MET A 1 5.29 30.76 -70.28
CA MET A 1 4.45 29.93 -69.41
C MET A 1 5.37 29.08 -68.56
N CYS A 2 5.67 29.49 -67.33
CA CYS A 2 6.45 28.72 -66.37
C CYS A 2 5.49 28.00 -65.43
N ALA A 3 5.48 26.66 -65.45
CA ALA A 3 4.72 25.84 -64.57
C ALA A 3 5.56 25.61 -63.28
N VAL A 4 5.07 26.10 -62.14
CA VAL A 4 5.66 25.87 -60.82
C VAL A 4 5.04 24.60 -60.27
N PHE A 5 5.85 23.54 -60.09
CA PHE A 5 5.46 22.32 -59.42
C PHE A 5 5.57 22.54 -57.89
N PHE A 6 4.43 22.59 -57.22
CA PHE A 6 4.37 22.49 -55.75
C PHE A 6 4.50 21.02 -55.36
N ALA A 7 5.66 20.62 -54.85
CA ALA A 7 5.82 19.34 -54.17
C ALA A 7 5.24 19.42 -52.77
N ALA A 8 4.07 18.81 -52.56
CA ALA A 8 3.50 18.61 -51.25
C ALA A 8 4.31 17.54 -50.50
N PHE A 9 5.15 17.99 -49.56
CA PHE A 9 5.74 17.08 -48.57
C PHE A 9 4.63 16.59 -47.64
N ALA A 10 4.10 15.41 -47.92
CA ALA A 10 3.33 14.68 -46.92
C ALA A 10 4.29 14.21 -45.82
N GLY A 11 4.36 14.98 -44.74
CA GLY A 11 5.05 14.57 -43.56
C GLY A 11 4.37 13.35 -42.95
N CYS A 12 4.91 12.17 -43.22
CA CYS A 12 4.63 11.00 -42.42
C CYS A 12 4.97 11.33 -40.95
N LYS A 13 3.96 11.56 -40.12
CA LYS A 13 4.14 11.47 -38.66
C LYS A 13 4.65 10.04 -38.40
N LYS A 14 5.96 9.89 -38.24
CA LYS A 14 6.52 8.74 -37.55
C LYS A 14 5.82 8.71 -36.21
N GLY A 15 5.00 7.69 -35.95
CA GLY A 15 4.55 7.33 -34.63
C GLY A 15 5.80 7.19 -33.78
N GLY A 16 6.11 8.21 -33.00
CA GLY A 16 7.22 8.16 -32.07
C GLY A 16 6.95 7.03 -31.09
N SER A 17 7.83 6.03 -31.03
CA SER A 17 7.90 5.16 -29.87
C SER A 17 8.22 6.08 -28.69
N GLY A 18 7.23 6.36 -27.84
CA GLY A 18 7.43 7.19 -26.67
C GLY A 18 8.56 6.61 -25.80
N GLU A 19 9.20 7.43 -25.00
CA GLU A 19 10.18 6.96 -24.02
C GLU A 19 9.59 5.82 -23.18
N LYS A 20 10.35 4.74 -23.00
CA LYS A 20 9.86 3.54 -22.32
C LYS A 20 9.99 3.69 -20.79
N VAL A 21 8.91 3.39 -20.07
CA VAL A 21 8.85 3.38 -18.59
C VAL A 21 8.55 1.96 -18.13
N GLY A 22 9.34 1.46 -17.17
CA GLY A 22 9.09 0.18 -16.50
C GLY A 22 8.21 0.39 -15.27
N ILE A 23 7.24 -0.50 -15.04
CA ILE A 23 6.42 -0.54 -13.83
C ILE A 23 6.47 -1.97 -13.30
N SER A 24 7.09 -2.15 -12.13
CA SER A 24 7.16 -3.44 -11.45
C SER A 24 6.28 -3.42 -10.21
N MET A 25 5.22 -4.24 -10.22
CA MET A 25 4.25 -4.40 -9.14
C MET A 25 4.47 -5.72 -8.40
N PRO A 26 4.08 -5.81 -7.10
CA PRO A 26 4.35 -7.04 -6.34
C PRO A 26 3.48 -8.20 -6.81
N THR A 27 2.17 -8.10 -6.73
CA THR A 27 1.27 -9.24 -6.99
C THR A 27 -0.07 -8.80 -7.56
N GLN A 28 -0.77 -9.72 -8.21
CA GLN A 28 -2.15 -9.52 -8.65
C GLN A 28 -3.19 -10.09 -7.66
N SER A 29 -2.76 -10.80 -6.62
CA SER A 29 -3.68 -11.38 -5.62
C SER A 29 -4.39 -10.32 -4.78
N LEU A 30 -3.79 -9.15 -4.59
CA LEU A 30 -4.39 -8.01 -3.91
C LEU A 30 -5.02 -7.04 -4.91
N GLN A 31 -6.30 -6.73 -4.73
CA GLN A 31 -7.07 -5.86 -5.64
C GLN A 31 -6.37 -4.52 -5.87
N ARG A 32 -5.80 -3.95 -4.83
CA ARG A 32 -5.12 -2.67 -4.88
C ARG A 32 -4.05 -2.61 -5.98
N TRP A 33 -3.15 -3.61 -6.05
CA TRP A 33 -2.05 -3.59 -7.02
C TRP A 33 -2.53 -3.64 -8.47
N ASN A 34 -3.65 -4.33 -8.74
CA ASN A 34 -4.28 -4.31 -10.05
C ASN A 34 -4.78 -2.91 -10.42
N GLN A 35 -5.36 -2.18 -9.47
CA GLN A 35 -5.83 -0.81 -9.67
C GLN A 35 -4.67 0.15 -9.86
N ASP A 36 -3.65 0.08 -9.01
CA ASP A 36 -2.45 0.93 -9.12
C ASP A 36 -1.75 0.75 -10.46
N GLY A 37 -1.45 -0.49 -10.86
CA GLY A 37 -0.80 -0.78 -12.12
C GLY A 37 -1.61 -0.36 -13.32
N ALA A 38 -2.92 -0.64 -13.34
CA ALA A 38 -3.80 -0.23 -14.43
C ALA A 38 -3.91 1.30 -14.55
N ASN A 39 -4.05 2.00 -13.42
CA ASN A 39 -4.12 3.46 -13.39
C ASN A 39 -2.80 4.09 -13.89
N MET A 40 -1.65 3.61 -13.41
CA MET A 40 -0.35 4.11 -13.86
C MET A 40 -0.15 3.85 -15.36
N LYS A 41 -0.40 2.62 -15.83
CA LYS A 41 -0.27 2.29 -17.24
C LYS A 41 -1.11 3.23 -18.12
N ALA A 42 -2.39 3.36 -17.80
CA ALA A 42 -3.30 4.22 -18.59
C ALA A 42 -2.85 5.68 -18.61
N GLN A 43 -2.35 6.21 -17.48
CA GLN A 43 -1.91 7.60 -17.40
C GLN A 43 -0.56 7.83 -18.10
N PHE A 44 0.39 6.90 -18.00
CA PHE A 44 1.63 6.95 -18.77
C PHE A 44 1.40 6.88 -20.26
N GLU A 45 0.56 5.95 -20.72
CA GLU A 45 0.19 5.83 -22.15
C GLU A 45 -0.49 7.10 -22.66
N LYS A 46 -1.41 7.69 -21.87
CA LYS A 46 -2.04 8.99 -22.15
C LYS A 46 -1.02 10.13 -22.26
N ALA A 47 0.04 10.07 -21.46
CA ALA A 47 1.14 11.05 -21.51
C ALA A 47 2.14 10.79 -22.67
N GLY A 48 1.95 9.72 -23.45
CA GLY A 48 2.76 9.40 -24.64
C GLY A 48 3.95 8.48 -24.39
N PHE A 49 4.04 7.86 -23.20
CA PHE A 49 5.06 6.87 -22.88
C PHE A 49 4.73 5.47 -23.38
N ALA A 50 5.75 4.70 -23.74
CA ALA A 50 5.62 3.25 -23.86
C ALA A 50 5.77 2.61 -22.48
N VAL A 51 4.88 1.68 -22.13
CA VAL A 51 4.80 1.13 -20.77
C VAL A 51 5.08 -0.36 -20.75
N ASP A 52 6.01 -0.77 -19.88
CA ASP A 52 6.30 -2.15 -19.54
C ASP A 52 5.79 -2.41 -18.11
N LEU A 53 4.52 -2.87 -17.98
CA LEU A 53 3.90 -3.19 -16.69
C LEU A 53 4.01 -4.68 -16.43
N GLN A 54 4.64 -5.04 -15.32
CA GLN A 54 4.79 -6.43 -14.88
C GLN A 54 4.41 -6.60 -13.40
N TYR A 55 3.94 -7.78 -13.07
CA TYR A 55 3.61 -8.23 -11.70
C TYR A 55 4.47 -9.43 -11.36
N ALA A 56 5.10 -9.42 -10.19
CA ALA A 56 5.94 -10.53 -9.77
C ALA A 56 5.10 -11.75 -9.36
N GLY A 57 4.51 -11.70 -8.20
CA GLY A 57 3.78 -12.77 -7.56
C GLY A 57 3.85 -12.63 -6.04
N ASP A 58 3.06 -13.43 -5.33
CA ASP A 58 3.06 -13.42 -3.88
C ASP A 58 4.42 -13.90 -3.37
N ASN A 59 5.14 -13.00 -2.69
CA ASN A 59 6.48 -13.25 -2.14
C ASN A 59 7.53 -13.71 -3.18
N ASP A 60 7.32 -13.40 -4.47
CA ASP A 60 8.20 -13.83 -5.57
C ASP A 60 9.25 -12.75 -5.90
N ILE A 61 10.22 -12.61 -4.99
CA ILE A 61 11.35 -11.70 -5.13
C ILE A 61 12.19 -12.02 -6.37
N PRO A 62 12.56 -13.28 -6.68
CA PRO A 62 13.35 -13.59 -7.86
C PRO A 62 12.71 -13.16 -9.16
N THR A 63 11.39 -13.34 -9.31
CA THR A 63 10.66 -12.86 -10.49
C THR A 63 10.69 -11.34 -10.57
N GLN A 64 10.52 -10.60 -9.46
CA GLN A 64 10.63 -9.15 -9.48
C GLN A 64 12.02 -8.67 -9.89
N VAL A 65 13.09 -9.29 -9.38
CA VAL A 65 14.47 -8.98 -9.76
C VAL A 65 14.66 -9.19 -11.27
N ALA A 66 14.27 -10.33 -11.82
CA ALA A 66 14.38 -10.63 -13.25
C ALA A 66 13.60 -9.64 -14.13
N GLN A 67 12.43 -9.21 -13.69
CA GLN A 67 11.62 -8.19 -14.38
C GLN A 67 12.35 -6.84 -14.41
N ILE A 68 12.93 -6.41 -13.29
CA ILE A 68 13.70 -5.16 -13.21
C ILE A 68 14.95 -5.24 -14.10
N GLU A 69 15.67 -6.36 -14.08
CA GLU A 69 16.82 -6.59 -14.97
C GLU A 69 16.41 -6.47 -16.46
N ASN A 70 15.27 -7.06 -16.82
CA ASN A 70 14.75 -6.95 -18.18
C ASN A 70 14.36 -5.51 -18.55
N MET A 71 13.72 -4.76 -17.65
CA MET A 71 13.39 -3.34 -17.85
C MET A 71 14.67 -2.49 -18.06
N ILE A 72 15.74 -2.78 -17.30
CA ILE A 72 17.05 -2.15 -17.47
C ILE A 72 17.66 -2.50 -18.85
N ALA A 73 17.62 -3.78 -19.23
CA ALA A 73 18.19 -4.27 -20.47
C ALA A 73 17.46 -3.75 -21.72
N THR A 74 16.13 -3.61 -21.62
CA THR A 74 15.29 -3.13 -22.74
C THR A 74 15.19 -1.61 -22.83
N GLY A 75 15.95 -0.87 -22.00
CA GLY A 75 16.17 0.58 -22.13
C GLY A 75 15.05 1.44 -21.56
N CYS A 76 14.34 0.99 -20.52
CA CYS A 76 13.44 1.85 -19.77
C CYS A 76 14.20 3.08 -19.24
N LYS A 77 13.60 4.26 -19.39
CA LYS A 77 14.20 5.55 -18.97
C LYS A 77 14.01 5.84 -17.49
N VAL A 78 12.94 5.33 -16.93
CA VAL A 78 12.62 5.38 -15.51
C VAL A 78 11.98 4.04 -15.14
N ILE A 79 12.23 3.55 -13.95
CA ILE A 79 11.57 2.33 -13.43
C ILE A 79 10.82 2.70 -12.15
N VAL A 80 9.51 2.44 -12.13
CA VAL A 80 8.64 2.61 -10.98
C VAL A 80 8.44 1.25 -10.32
N ILE A 81 8.73 1.13 -9.03
CA ILE A 81 8.76 -0.15 -8.33
C ILE A 81 7.94 -0.08 -7.05
N ALA A 82 6.89 -0.90 -6.97
CA ALA A 82 6.28 -1.31 -5.71
C ALA A 82 6.92 -2.64 -5.29
N ALA A 83 7.78 -2.61 -4.28
CA ALA A 83 8.59 -3.77 -3.93
C ALA A 83 7.75 -4.92 -3.34
N VAL A 84 8.06 -6.16 -3.72
CA VAL A 84 7.58 -7.37 -3.03
C VAL A 84 8.10 -7.37 -1.61
N ASP A 85 9.40 -7.20 -1.45
CA ASP A 85 10.12 -7.02 -0.20
C ASP A 85 11.00 -5.77 -0.30
N GLY A 86 10.82 -4.85 0.67
CA GLY A 86 11.50 -3.55 0.65
C GLY A 86 13.02 -3.64 0.73
N SER A 87 13.59 -4.73 1.23
CA SER A 87 15.02 -4.87 1.50
C SER A 87 15.79 -5.72 0.48
N SER A 88 15.07 -6.38 -0.44
CA SER A 88 15.65 -7.44 -1.28
C SER A 88 16.12 -6.97 -2.67
N LEU A 89 15.94 -5.70 -3.03
CA LEU A 89 16.23 -5.19 -4.37
C LEU A 89 17.57 -4.48 -4.52
N THR A 90 18.38 -4.40 -3.46
CA THR A 90 19.60 -3.60 -3.42
C THR A 90 20.57 -3.89 -4.58
N GLU A 91 20.79 -5.16 -4.92
CA GLU A 91 21.77 -5.53 -5.94
C GLU A 91 21.31 -5.17 -7.36
N VAL A 92 20.05 -5.47 -7.71
CA VAL A 92 19.53 -5.13 -9.04
C VAL A 92 19.46 -3.61 -9.25
N LEU A 93 19.18 -2.85 -8.17
CA LEU A 93 19.11 -1.40 -8.24
C LEU A 93 20.49 -0.74 -8.39
N LYS A 94 21.57 -1.36 -7.93
CA LYS A 94 22.95 -0.90 -8.25
C LYS A 94 23.17 -0.89 -9.76
N THR A 95 22.67 -1.89 -10.48
CA THR A 95 22.74 -1.95 -11.95
C THR A 95 21.96 -0.81 -12.61
N ALA A 96 20.75 -0.51 -12.11
CA ALA A 96 19.99 0.64 -12.60
C ALA A 96 20.75 1.95 -12.40
N LYS A 97 21.34 2.15 -11.20
CA LYS A 97 22.17 3.33 -10.87
C LYS A 97 23.38 3.46 -11.77
N GLN A 98 24.13 2.36 -12.02
CA GLN A 98 25.28 2.35 -12.91
C GLN A 98 24.93 2.74 -14.35
N LYS A 99 23.71 2.45 -14.79
CA LYS A 99 23.18 2.83 -16.10
C LYS A 99 22.46 4.17 -16.11
N ASN A 100 22.51 4.90 -15.01
CA ASN A 100 21.82 6.19 -14.83
C ASN A 100 20.31 6.11 -15.11
N ILE A 101 19.68 5.00 -14.71
CA ILE A 101 18.22 4.82 -14.81
C ILE A 101 17.62 5.20 -13.45
N PRO A 102 16.87 6.30 -13.36
CA PRO A 102 16.22 6.70 -12.13
C PRO A 102 15.15 5.70 -11.69
N VAL A 103 15.06 5.49 -10.37
CA VAL A 103 14.10 4.59 -9.74
C VAL A 103 13.17 5.40 -8.85
N ILE A 104 11.86 5.24 -9.06
CA ILE A 104 10.82 5.75 -8.17
C ILE A 104 10.28 4.58 -7.37
N ALA A 105 10.48 4.60 -6.05
CA ALA A 105 9.77 3.71 -5.15
C ALA A 105 8.28 4.13 -5.11
N TYR A 106 7.38 3.18 -5.32
CA TYR A 106 5.94 3.43 -5.36
C TYR A 106 5.27 2.76 -4.17
N ASP A 107 4.52 3.54 -3.38
CA ASP A 107 3.79 3.11 -2.18
C ASP A 107 4.66 2.49 -1.08
N ARG A 108 5.52 1.53 -1.40
CA ARG A 108 6.45 0.87 -0.49
C ARG A 108 7.85 1.46 -0.61
N LEU A 109 8.41 1.95 0.50
CA LEU A 109 9.78 2.46 0.50
C LEU A 109 10.78 1.32 0.32
N ILE A 110 11.66 1.47 -0.68
CA ILE A 110 12.75 0.51 -0.89
C ILE A 110 13.89 0.86 0.07
N MET A 111 14.24 -0.10 0.91
CA MET A 111 15.23 0.03 1.97
C MET A 111 16.66 -0.30 1.49
N ASN A 112 17.64 0.15 2.24
CA ASN A 112 19.06 -0.23 2.10
C ASN A 112 19.67 0.02 0.72
N SER A 113 19.16 0.99 -0.04
CA SER A 113 19.66 1.31 -1.38
C SER A 113 19.82 2.81 -1.59
N ASP A 114 20.95 3.21 -2.14
CA ASP A 114 21.25 4.58 -2.57
C ASP A 114 20.90 4.82 -4.06
N ALA A 115 20.23 3.86 -4.67
CA ALA A 115 19.77 3.90 -6.06
C ALA A 115 18.35 4.40 -6.22
N VAL A 116 17.61 4.58 -5.12
CA VAL A 116 16.24 5.10 -5.13
C VAL A 116 16.28 6.62 -5.27
N SER A 117 15.78 7.13 -6.38
CA SER A 117 15.82 8.56 -6.68
C SER A 117 14.72 9.33 -5.96
N TYR A 118 13.50 8.77 -5.95
CA TYR A 118 12.30 9.37 -5.39
C TYR A 118 11.36 8.32 -4.81
N TYR A 119 10.44 8.78 -3.95
CA TYR A 119 9.42 7.95 -3.36
C TYR A 119 8.05 8.61 -3.52
N ALA A 120 7.06 7.88 -4.01
CA ALA A 120 5.68 8.33 -4.14
C ALA A 120 4.78 7.48 -3.27
N THR A 121 4.12 8.10 -2.29
CA THR A 121 3.28 7.42 -1.31
C THR A 121 2.20 8.35 -0.74
N PHE A 122 1.35 7.80 0.12
CA PHE A 122 0.44 8.56 0.96
C PHE A 122 1.05 8.82 2.34
N ASP A 123 0.46 9.71 3.13
CA ASP A 123 0.82 9.91 4.54
C ASP A 123 0.34 8.70 5.38
N ASN A 124 1.16 7.68 5.43
CA ASN A 124 0.85 6.40 6.07
C ASN A 124 0.71 6.52 7.60
N PHE A 125 1.40 7.47 8.23
CA PHE A 125 1.23 7.74 9.66
C PHE A 125 -0.15 8.36 9.93
N LYS A 126 -0.57 9.30 9.08
CA LYS A 126 -1.91 9.89 9.16
C LYS A 126 -3.01 8.87 8.94
N VAL A 127 -2.82 7.91 8.01
CA VAL A 127 -3.73 6.78 7.83
C VAL A 127 -3.95 6.04 9.14
N GLY A 128 -2.87 5.61 9.81
CA GLY A 128 -2.97 4.94 11.11
C GLY A 128 -3.62 5.80 12.18
N THR A 129 -3.27 7.10 12.24
CA THR A 129 -3.87 8.05 13.18
C THR A 129 -5.38 8.16 12.99
N ILE A 130 -5.86 8.28 11.74
CA ILE A 130 -7.30 8.37 11.43
C ILE A 130 -8.03 7.08 11.86
N GLN A 131 -7.43 5.91 11.64
CA GLN A 131 -8.00 4.63 12.08
C GLN A 131 -8.10 4.57 13.61
N GLY A 132 -7.05 5.01 14.33
CA GLY A 132 -7.05 5.09 15.79
C GLY A 132 -8.10 6.08 16.32
N GLU A 133 -8.19 7.27 15.73
CA GLU A 133 -9.18 8.29 16.09
C GLU A 133 -10.61 7.81 15.83
N PHE A 134 -10.84 7.08 14.73
CA PHE A 134 -12.14 6.47 14.46
C PHE A 134 -12.55 5.54 15.61
N LEU A 135 -11.70 4.61 16.01
CA LEU A 135 -11.99 3.69 17.12
C LEU A 135 -12.16 4.43 18.45
N LYS A 136 -11.32 5.41 18.73
CA LYS A 136 -11.43 6.27 19.92
C LYS A 136 -12.79 6.95 20.01
N ASN A 137 -13.22 7.56 18.92
CA ASN A 137 -14.48 8.30 18.85
C ASN A 137 -15.71 7.37 18.89
N ALA A 138 -15.68 6.26 18.12
CA ALA A 138 -16.78 5.31 18.06
C ALA A 138 -17.02 4.59 19.39
N LEU A 139 -15.96 4.28 20.15
CA LEU A 139 -16.04 3.70 21.49
C LEU A 139 -16.13 4.75 22.60
N LYS A 140 -16.09 6.05 22.27
CA LYS A 140 -16.14 7.17 23.22
C LYS A 140 -15.09 7.05 24.34
N LEU A 141 -13.86 6.71 23.99
CA LEU A 141 -12.81 6.35 24.95
C LEU A 141 -12.43 7.46 25.92
N ASP A 142 -12.74 8.72 25.63
CA ASP A 142 -12.49 9.86 26.52
C ASP A 142 -13.50 9.95 27.68
N SER A 143 -14.70 9.39 27.51
CA SER A 143 -15.79 9.49 28.47
C SER A 143 -16.23 8.16 29.08
N GLU A 144 -16.08 7.06 28.34
CA GLU A 144 -16.52 5.74 28.79
C GLU A 144 -15.41 5.04 29.59
N LYS A 145 -15.79 4.35 30.66
CA LYS A 145 -14.83 3.72 31.57
C LYS A 145 -14.26 2.40 31.06
N GLY A 146 -14.90 1.79 30.05
CA GLY A 146 -14.51 0.45 29.58
C GLY A 146 -14.80 -0.66 30.63
N PRO A 147 -14.10 -1.80 30.59
CA PRO A 147 -13.10 -2.15 29.58
C PRO A 147 -13.72 -2.53 28.22
N PHE A 148 -13.09 -2.10 27.14
CA PHE A 148 -13.43 -2.52 25.79
C PHE A 148 -12.41 -3.53 25.28
N ASN A 149 -12.82 -4.75 24.93
CA ASN A 149 -11.93 -5.74 24.36
C ASN A 149 -11.64 -5.41 22.89
N VAL A 150 -10.38 -5.35 22.55
CA VAL A 150 -9.90 -5.06 21.20
C VAL A 150 -8.80 -6.04 20.79
N GLU A 151 -8.65 -6.29 19.48
CA GLU A 151 -7.50 -6.99 18.92
C GLU A 151 -6.83 -6.12 17.86
N LEU A 152 -5.54 -6.34 17.65
CA LEU A 152 -4.70 -5.53 16.76
C LEU A 152 -4.14 -6.38 15.64
N PHE A 153 -4.29 -5.89 14.40
CA PHE A 153 -3.74 -6.51 13.20
C PHE A 153 -3.00 -5.46 12.37
N THR A 154 -1.79 -5.78 11.95
CA THR A 154 -1.05 -4.97 10.99
C THR A 154 -0.62 -5.83 9.79
N GLY A 155 0.04 -5.23 8.83
CA GLY A 155 0.39 -5.87 7.57
C GLY A 155 1.68 -6.66 7.60
N SER A 156 2.26 -6.84 6.42
CA SER A 156 3.43 -7.68 6.21
C SER A 156 4.70 -7.09 6.81
N PRO A 157 5.53 -7.87 7.51
CA PRO A 157 6.74 -7.37 8.16
C PRO A 157 7.84 -6.92 7.16
N ASP A 158 7.76 -7.36 5.92
CA ASP A 158 8.63 -6.94 4.80
C ASP A 158 8.25 -5.60 4.16
N ASP A 159 7.14 -5.01 4.59
CA ASP A 159 6.66 -3.69 4.16
C ASP A 159 6.93 -2.64 5.24
N ASN A 160 7.84 -1.68 4.94
CA ASN A 160 8.18 -0.61 5.86
C ASN A 160 6.97 0.25 6.29
N ASN A 161 5.91 0.29 5.50
CA ASN A 161 4.71 1.08 5.80
C ASN A 161 4.01 0.66 7.09
N ILE A 162 4.15 -0.60 7.52
CA ILE A 162 3.58 -1.06 8.80
C ILE A 162 4.09 -0.27 10.00
N ASN A 163 5.30 0.30 9.92
CA ASN A 163 5.85 1.15 10.97
C ASN A 163 5.01 2.41 11.14
N PHE A 164 4.58 2.99 10.03
CA PHE A 164 3.77 4.20 10.00
C PHE A 164 2.32 3.93 10.35
N PHE A 165 1.68 2.94 9.72
CA PHE A 165 0.28 2.59 10.01
C PHE A 165 0.08 2.21 11.48
N PHE A 166 0.87 1.25 11.96
CA PHE A 166 0.77 0.79 13.34
C PHE A 166 1.19 1.88 14.33
N GLY A 167 2.27 2.62 14.03
CA GLY A 167 2.73 3.75 14.85
C GLY A 167 1.67 4.84 14.97
N GLY A 168 1.03 5.23 13.86
CA GLY A 168 -0.05 6.20 13.84
C GLY A 168 -1.27 5.76 14.66
N ALA A 169 -1.72 4.51 14.49
CA ALA A 169 -2.84 3.98 15.28
C ALA A 169 -2.50 3.89 16.77
N MET A 170 -1.31 3.40 17.11
CA MET A 170 -0.87 3.26 18.48
C MET A 170 -0.60 4.60 19.18
N SER A 171 -0.25 5.67 18.44
CA SER A 171 -0.16 7.02 19.02
C SER A 171 -1.49 7.48 19.64
N ILE A 172 -2.61 6.98 19.13
CA ILE A 172 -3.95 7.25 19.65
C ILE A 172 -4.42 6.20 20.65
N LEU A 173 -4.25 4.90 20.34
CA LEU A 173 -4.86 3.82 21.13
C LEU A 173 -4.06 3.40 22.35
N LYS A 174 -2.72 3.52 22.31
CA LYS A 174 -1.84 3.08 23.41
C LYS A 174 -2.16 3.73 24.76
N PRO A 175 -2.44 5.04 24.88
CA PRO A 175 -2.82 5.63 26.16
C PRO A 175 -4.05 4.98 26.82
N TYR A 176 -5.01 4.49 26.03
CA TYR A 176 -6.20 3.80 26.53
C TYR A 176 -5.92 2.34 26.88
N ILE A 177 -5.00 1.70 26.18
CA ILE A 177 -4.51 0.35 26.52
C ILE A 177 -3.75 0.40 27.86
N ASP A 178 -2.86 1.36 28.04
CA ASP A 178 -2.08 1.55 29.28
C ASP A 178 -3.00 1.80 30.49
N LYS A 179 -4.08 2.56 30.30
CA LYS A 179 -5.12 2.81 31.31
C LYS A 179 -6.13 1.67 31.48
N LYS A 180 -6.03 0.60 30.70
CA LYS A 180 -6.95 -0.54 30.69
C LYS A 180 -8.41 -0.17 30.32
N VAL A 181 -8.64 0.96 29.69
CA VAL A 181 -9.91 1.31 29.04
C VAL A 181 -10.08 0.45 27.79
N LEU A 182 -9.00 0.26 27.02
CA LEU A 182 -8.89 -0.77 26.00
C LEU A 182 -8.12 -1.99 26.54
N VAL A 183 -8.63 -3.18 26.30
CA VAL A 183 -7.99 -4.43 26.75
C VAL A 183 -7.73 -5.32 25.53
N VAL A 184 -6.47 -5.55 25.22
CA VAL A 184 -6.05 -6.54 24.23
C VAL A 184 -5.95 -7.89 24.94
N LYS A 185 -7.00 -8.71 24.84
CA LYS A 185 -7.07 -9.98 25.60
C LYS A 185 -6.00 -10.97 25.19
N SER A 186 -5.62 -10.98 23.92
CA SER A 186 -4.51 -11.79 23.42
C SER A 186 -3.15 -11.38 24.01
N LYS A 187 -3.03 -10.17 24.57
CA LYS A 187 -1.78 -9.52 24.97
C LYS A 187 -0.81 -9.30 23.79
N GLN A 188 -1.26 -9.46 22.55
CA GLN A 188 -0.47 -9.21 21.35
C GLN A 188 -0.54 -7.71 21.03
N THR A 189 0.43 -6.95 21.50
CA THR A 189 0.45 -5.48 21.39
C THR A 189 1.66 -4.94 20.65
N SER A 190 2.64 -5.79 20.33
CA SER A 190 3.78 -5.39 19.53
C SER A 190 3.47 -5.55 18.04
N LYS A 191 4.10 -4.72 17.21
CA LYS A 191 3.98 -4.79 15.74
C LYS A 191 4.25 -6.21 15.22
N ALA A 192 5.31 -6.86 15.70
CA ALA A 192 5.67 -8.21 15.27
C ALA A 192 4.59 -9.27 15.58
N GLN A 193 3.96 -9.17 16.76
CA GLN A 193 2.87 -10.09 17.15
C GLN A 193 1.58 -9.84 16.37
N CYS A 194 1.39 -8.61 15.88
CA CYS A 194 0.20 -8.20 15.13
C CYS A 194 0.36 -8.34 13.61
N ALA A 195 1.56 -8.71 13.14
CA ALA A 195 1.87 -8.80 11.72
C ALA A 195 1.04 -9.86 11.00
N THR A 196 0.72 -9.58 9.74
CA THR A 196 0.01 -10.47 8.81
C THR A 196 0.86 -10.62 7.56
N GLN A 197 1.50 -11.78 7.41
CA GLN A 197 2.42 -12.05 6.30
C GLN A 197 1.72 -11.84 4.96
N ASN A 198 2.42 -11.21 4.01
CA ASN A 198 1.95 -10.90 2.66
C ASN A 198 0.64 -10.09 2.61
N TRP A 199 0.22 -9.45 3.71
CA TRP A 199 -1.09 -8.81 3.83
C TRP A 199 -2.25 -9.80 3.55
N SER A 200 -2.01 -11.10 3.77
CA SER A 200 -2.88 -12.19 3.34
C SER A 200 -4.20 -12.22 4.12
N THR A 201 -5.30 -12.30 3.38
CA THR A 201 -6.64 -12.51 3.92
C THR A 201 -6.72 -13.83 4.70
N GLU A 202 -6.10 -14.89 4.19
CA GLU A 202 -6.12 -16.23 4.80
C GLU A 202 -5.35 -16.26 6.13
N GLU A 203 -4.18 -15.61 6.19
CA GLU A 203 -3.39 -15.53 7.42
C GLU A 203 -4.11 -14.68 8.49
N ALA A 204 -4.74 -13.58 8.08
CA ALA A 204 -5.58 -12.78 8.98
C ALA A 204 -6.77 -13.60 9.51
N GLN A 205 -7.43 -14.37 8.64
CA GLN A 205 -8.55 -15.23 9.02
C GLN A 205 -8.12 -16.29 10.04
N LYS A 206 -7.08 -17.06 9.75
CA LYS A 206 -6.52 -18.09 10.67
C LYS A 206 -6.18 -17.49 12.03
N ARG A 207 -5.48 -16.34 12.04
CA ARG A 207 -5.13 -15.68 13.29
C ARG A 207 -6.38 -15.23 14.06
N MET A 208 -7.38 -14.68 13.39
CA MET A 208 -8.62 -14.26 14.04
C MET A 208 -9.43 -15.45 14.58
N GLU A 209 -9.52 -16.58 13.88
CA GLU A 209 -10.14 -17.81 14.34
C GLU A 209 -9.47 -18.33 15.64
N ASN A 210 -8.13 -18.28 15.68
CA ASN A 210 -7.37 -18.62 16.87
C ASN A 210 -7.68 -17.67 18.04
N LEU A 211 -7.74 -16.37 17.80
CA LEU A 211 -8.07 -15.37 18.82
C LEU A 211 -9.50 -15.53 19.33
N ILE A 212 -10.46 -15.86 18.48
CA ILE A 212 -11.83 -16.17 18.85
C ILE A 212 -11.86 -17.31 19.84
N THR A 213 -11.20 -18.41 19.49
CA THR A 213 -11.17 -19.63 20.32
C THR A 213 -10.45 -19.40 21.65
N GLN A 214 -9.25 -18.81 21.62
CA GLN A 214 -8.41 -18.64 22.81
C GLN A 214 -8.99 -17.66 23.83
N ASN A 215 -9.70 -16.62 23.36
CA ASN A 215 -10.25 -15.56 24.22
C ASN A 215 -11.74 -15.75 24.49
N GLY A 216 -12.36 -16.78 23.94
CA GLY A 216 -13.78 -17.05 24.08
C GLY A 216 -14.66 -15.97 23.45
N TYR A 217 -14.20 -15.31 22.39
CA TYR A 217 -15.00 -14.34 21.67
C TYR A 217 -16.19 -15.02 20.97
N GLY A 218 -17.34 -14.36 20.97
CA GLY A 218 -18.51 -14.88 20.27
C GLY A 218 -19.77 -14.10 20.55
N PRO A 219 -20.82 -14.28 19.75
CA PRO A 219 -22.11 -13.59 19.96
C PRO A 219 -22.74 -13.80 21.33
N LYS A 220 -22.48 -14.97 21.95
CA LYS A 220 -22.91 -15.33 23.29
C LYS A 220 -21.75 -15.50 24.30
N GLY A 221 -20.52 -15.23 23.86
CA GLY A 221 -19.30 -15.33 24.64
C GLY A 221 -18.77 -13.98 25.10
N THR A 222 -17.44 -13.91 25.22
CA THR A 222 -16.75 -12.64 25.49
C THR A 222 -17.01 -11.65 24.34
N LYS A 223 -17.49 -10.45 24.68
CA LYS A 223 -17.72 -9.42 23.67
C LYS A 223 -16.39 -8.89 23.13
N LEU A 224 -16.22 -8.90 21.82
CA LEU A 224 -15.20 -8.17 21.08
C LEU A 224 -15.80 -6.83 20.62
N HIS A 225 -15.20 -5.72 20.99
CA HIS A 225 -15.76 -4.39 20.71
C HIS A 225 -15.18 -3.79 19.43
N ALA A 226 -13.89 -4.02 19.18
CA ALA A 226 -13.23 -3.53 17.98
C ALA A 226 -12.04 -4.38 17.58
N VAL A 227 -11.67 -4.30 16.31
CA VAL A 227 -10.42 -4.82 15.76
C VAL A 227 -9.76 -3.71 14.94
N TYR A 228 -8.56 -3.31 15.35
CA TYR A 228 -7.72 -2.50 14.49
C TYR A 228 -7.17 -3.38 13.36
N SER A 229 -7.46 -3.04 12.14
CA SER A 229 -6.90 -3.64 10.93
C SER A 229 -6.27 -2.55 10.08
N SER A 230 -5.01 -2.74 9.70
CA SER A 230 -4.28 -1.75 8.91
C SER A 230 -4.81 -1.59 7.49
N ASN A 231 -5.36 -2.66 6.87
CA ASN A 231 -5.92 -2.58 5.52
C ASN A 231 -7.13 -3.51 5.31
N ASP A 232 -7.70 -3.43 4.14
CA ASP A 232 -8.94 -4.11 3.78
C ASP A 232 -8.75 -5.62 3.55
N SER A 233 -7.62 -6.06 2.99
CA SER A 233 -7.37 -7.51 2.82
C SER A 233 -7.30 -8.23 4.17
N VAL A 234 -6.63 -7.61 5.16
CA VAL A 234 -6.59 -8.11 6.55
C VAL A 234 -7.98 -8.03 7.19
N ALA A 235 -8.70 -6.91 7.02
CA ALA A 235 -10.07 -6.75 7.52
C ALA A 235 -11.02 -7.79 6.94
N GLN A 236 -10.85 -8.19 5.67
CA GLN A 236 -11.62 -9.26 5.04
C GLN A 236 -11.41 -10.60 5.73
N GLY A 237 -10.17 -10.96 6.05
CA GLY A 237 -9.87 -12.21 6.78
C GLY A 237 -10.50 -12.22 8.17
N ILE A 238 -10.38 -11.10 8.89
CA ILE A 238 -11.04 -10.91 10.19
C ILE A 238 -12.56 -11.06 10.06
N THR A 239 -13.16 -10.44 9.05
CA THR A 239 -14.59 -10.52 8.78
C THR A 239 -15.03 -11.95 8.49
N ASN A 240 -14.30 -12.69 7.67
CA ASN A 240 -14.58 -14.10 7.36
C ASN A 240 -14.59 -14.97 8.63
N ALA A 241 -13.59 -14.82 9.50
CA ALA A 241 -13.51 -15.54 10.76
C ALA A 241 -14.70 -15.24 11.69
N LEU A 242 -15.08 -13.96 11.80
CA LEU A 242 -16.22 -13.53 12.63
C LEU A 242 -17.55 -14.04 12.08
N VAL A 243 -17.77 -13.98 10.77
CA VAL A 243 -18.95 -14.57 10.13
C VAL A 243 -19.00 -16.08 10.39
N GLY A 244 -17.88 -16.79 10.23
CA GLY A 244 -17.76 -18.21 10.56
C GLY A 244 -18.08 -18.54 12.02
N ALA A 245 -17.77 -17.63 12.94
CA ALA A 245 -18.09 -17.73 14.36
C ALA A 245 -19.53 -17.28 14.73
N GLY A 246 -20.36 -16.97 13.74
CA GLY A 246 -21.77 -16.66 13.92
C GLY A 246 -22.08 -15.20 14.28
N TYR A 247 -21.13 -14.27 14.08
CA TYR A 247 -21.41 -12.85 14.23
C TYR A 247 -22.35 -12.36 13.13
N THR A 248 -23.25 -11.45 13.50
CA THR A 248 -24.22 -10.80 12.62
C THR A 248 -24.06 -9.29 12.70
N LYS A 249 -24.72 -8.53 11.82
CA LYS A 249 -24.67 -7.07 11.84
C LYS A 249 -24.96 -6.43 13.21
N ASP A 250 -25.73 -7.11 14.05
CA ASP A 250 -26.18 -6.56 15.36
C ASP A 250 -25.10 -6.69 16.46
N ASN A 251 -24.10 -7.52 16.24
CA ASN A 251 -23.04 -7.77 17.23
C ASN A 251 -21.62 -7.77 16.64
N PHE A 252 -21.47 -7.35 15.38
CA PHE A 252 -20.15 -7.24 14.74
C PHE A 252 -19.29 -6.19 15.47
N PRO A 253 -18.00 -6.45 15.72
CA PRO A 253 -17.10 -5.44 16.26
C PRO A 253 -16.81 -4.34 15.23
N LEU A 254 -16.35 -3.18 15.70
CA LEU A 254 -15.84 -2.15 14.81
C LEU A 254 -14.52 -2.63 14.17
N ILE A 255 -14.46 -2.72 12.86
CA ILE A 255 -13.25 -3.10 12.12
C ILE A 255 -12.80 -1.93 11.26
N THR A 256 -11.51 -1.56 11.39
CA THR A 256 -10.90 -0.55 10.54
C THR A 256 -10.32 -1.16 9.27
N GLY A 257 -10.04 -0.34 8.26
CA GLY A 257 -9.39 -0.73 7.01
C GLY A 257 -8.84 0.48 6.26
N GLN A 258 -8.19 0.24 5.16
CA GLN A 258 -7.81 1.21 4.13
C GLN A 258 -7.77 0.52 2.77
N ASP A 259 -7.75 1.30 1.70
CA ASP A 259 -7.73 1.00 0.27
C ASP A 259 -9.12 1.06 -0.37
N CYS A 260 -10.20 0.94 0.39
CA CYS A 260 -11.59 0.91 -0.09
C CYS A 260 -11.80 -0.16 -1.18
N ASP A 261 -11.30 -1.36 -0.94
CA ASP A 261 -11.52 -2.51 -1.79
C ASP A 261 -13.02 -2.78 -1.95
N LYS A 262 -13.43 -3.23 -3.14
CA LYS A 262 -14.83 -3.50 -3.44
C LYS A 262 -15.51 -4.39 -2.40
N THR A 263 -14.81 -5.42 -1.93
CA THR A 263 -15.33 -6.33 -0.91
C THR A 263 -15.53 -5.62 0.42
N SER A 264 -14.60 -4.76 0.83
CA SER A 264 -14.71 -3.97 2.05
C SER A 264 -15.85 -2.96 1.99
N VAL A 265 -16.06 -2.32 0.85
CA VAL A 265 -17.24 -1.46 0.65
C VAL A 265 -18.54 -2.26 0.84
N ILE A 266 -18.63 -3.47 0.27
CA ILE A 266 -19.78 -4.37 0.46
C ILE A 266 -19.93 -4.76 1.94
N ASN A 267 -18.84 -5.06 2.64
CA ASN A 267 -18.86 -5.40 4.07
C ASN A 267 -19.31 -4.22 4.93
N MET A 268 -18.91 -3.00 4.60
CA MET A 268 -19.40 -1.79 5.29
C MET A 268 -20.91 -1.63 5.10
N LEU A 269 -21.44 -1.83 3.90
CA LEU A 269 -22.88 -1.79 3.64
C LEU A 269 -23.67 -2.89 4.39
N LYS A 270 -23.03 -4.03 4.65
CA LYS A 270 -23.60 -5.12 5.46
C LYS A 270 -23.43 -4.94 6.97
N GLY A 271 -22.73 -3.91 7.43
CA GLY A 271 -22.39 -3.69 8.84
C GLY A 271 -21.34 -4.67 9.37
N GLN A 272 -20.49 -5.24 8.51
CA GLN A 272 -19.46 -6.21 8.83
C GLN A 272 -18.04 -5.59 8.87
N GLN A 273 -17.90 -4.34 8.46
CA GLN A 273 -16.72 -3.50 8.61
C GLN A 273 -17.19 -2.08 8.92
N ALA A 274 -16.48 -1.36 9.76
CA ALA A 274 -16.95 -0.07 10.25
C ALA A 274 -16.42 1.12 9.44
N MET A 275 -15.23 1.00 8.86
CA MET A 275 -14.62 2.04 8.04
C MET A 275 -13.53 1.49 7.14
N SER A 276 -13.24 2.19 6.07
CA SER A 276 -12.04 2.04 5.26
C SER A 276 -11.56 3.40 4.77
N ILE A 277 -10.25 3.64 4.81
CA ILE A 277 -9.67 4.88 4.30
C ILE A 277 -9.49 4.76 2.80
N PHE A 278 -10.08 5.68 2.06
CA PHE A 278 -9.90 5.75 0.61
C PHE A 278 -8.53 6.36 0.28
N LYS A 279 -7.70 5.58 -0.40
CA LYS A 279 -6.46 6.04 -1.03
C LYS A 279 -6.68 6.09 -2.54
N ASP A 280 -6.73 7.29 -3.11
CA ASP A 280 -6.98 7.43 -4.55
C ASP A 280 -5.73 7.09 -5.36
N THR A 281 -5.66 5.85 -5.83
CA THR A 281 -4.55 5.33 -6.65
C THR A 281 -4.38 6.09 -7.97
N ARG A 282 -5.44 6.76 -8.45
CA ARG A 282 -5.38 7.60 -9.65
C ARG A 282 -4.55 8.86 -9.41
N THR A 283 -4.73 9.49 -8.25
CA THR A 283 -3.95 10.68 -7.85
C THR A 283 -2.48 10.33 -7.63
N LEU A 284 -2.21 9.19 -7.00
CA LEU A 284 -0.82 8.74 -6.80
C LEU A 284 -0.15 8.42 -8.15
N ALA A 285 -0.87 7.76 -9.07
CA ALA A 285 -0.39 7.49 -10.43
C ALA A 285 -0.12 8.79 -11.20
N GLU A 286 -0.99 9.80 -11.08
CA GLU A 286 -0.80 11.12 -11.71
C GLU A 286 0.49 11.79 -11.23
N GLN A 287 0.75 11.75 -9.92
CA GLN A 287 1.99 12.28 -9.36
C GLN A 287 3.22 11.57 -9.90
N VAL A 288 3.21 10.24 -9.99
CA VAL A 288 4.34 9.45 -10.54
C VAL A 288 4.58 9.76 -12.01
N VAL A 289 3.53 9.91 -12.81
CA VAL A 289 3.65 10.32 -14.23
C VAL A 289 4.25 11.70 -14.34
N LYS A 290 3.86 12.64 -13.48
CA LYS A 290 4.44 13.99 -13.41
C LYS A 290 5.92 13.94 -13.05
N MET A 291 6.29 13.23 -11.96
CA MET A 291 7.69 13.06 -11.55
C MET A 291 8.54 12.44 -12.66
N THR A 292 8.05 11.39 -13.30
CA THR A 292 8.71 10.73 -14.43
C THR A 292 8.93 11.68 -15.60
N SER A 293 7.92 12.49 -15.93
CA SER A 293 8.03 13.49 -17.01
C SER A 293 9.09 14.55 -16.70
N GLN A 294 9.14 15.03 -15.46
CA GLN A 294 10.15 15.98 -14.99
C GLN A 294 11.56 15.39 -15.05
N ILE A 295 11.74 14.14 -14.60
CA ILE A 295 13.01 13.42 -14.67
C ILE A 295 13.52 13.34 -16.12
N ILE A 296 12.67 12.89 -17.05
CA ILE A 296 13.06 12.68 -18.46
C ILE A 296 13.41 14.01 -19.15
N LYS A 297 12.75 15.10 -18.76
CA LYS A 297 13.03 16.44 -19.28
C LYS A 297 14.23 17.12 -18.60
N GLY A 298 14.79 16.53 -17.55
CA GLY A 298 15.84 17.18 -16.74
C GLY A 298 15.34 18.37 -15.93
N GLU A 299 14.04 18.43 -15.64
CA GLU A 299 13.40 19.44 -14.79
C GLU A 299 13.57 19.08 -13.31
N GLN A 300 13.41 20.06 -12.44
CA GLN A 300 13.34 19.78 -10.99
C GLN A 300 12.06 18.99 -10.69
N VAL A 301 12.23 17.87 -9.98
CA VAL A 301 11.12 17.01 -9.60
C VAL A 301 10.37 17.61 -8.41
N ASP A 302 9.05 17.70 -8.51
CA ASP A 302 8.20 18.17 -7.43
C ASP A 302 8.15 17.13 -6.31
N VAL A 303 8.67 17.51 -5.15
CA VAL A 303 8.63 16.74 -3.91
C VAL A 303 8.11 17.61 -2.77
N ASN A 304 7.43 17.04 -1.81
CA ASN A 304 6.88 17.76 -0.67
C ASN A 304 7.46 17.31 0.68
N ASP A 305 8.24 16.24 0.71
CA ASP A 305 8.95 15.78 1.90
C ASP A 305 10.39 15.37 1.55
N THR A 306 11.35 15.92 2.29
CA THR A 306 12.79 15.64 2.14
C THR A 306 13.42 15.23 3.47
N LYS A 307 12.62 14.82 4.46
CA LYS A 307 13.10 14.57 5.83
C LYS A 307 12.60 13.26 6.44
N THR A 308 11.40 12.80 6.08
CA THR A 308 10.68 11.74 6.79
C THR A 308 11.13 10.35 6.39
N TYR A 309 11.34 10.12 5.09
CA TYR A 309 11.49 8.76 4.56
C TYR A 309 12.96 8.33 4.45
N ASN A 310 13.53 7.94 5.59
CA ASN A 310 14.87 7.36 5.63
C ASN A 310 14.82 5.85 5.31
N ASN A 311 15.56 5.45 4.29
CA ASN A 311 15.61 4.06 3.84
C ASN A 311 16.79 3.25 4.41
N GLY A 312 17.45 3.76 5.44
CA GLY A 312 18.61 3.13 6.07
C GLY A 312 19.95 3.59 5.49
N VAL A 313 19.97 4.19 4.32
CA VAL A 313 21.17 4.72 3.64
C VAL A 313 21.05 6.22 3.41
N MET A 314 19.86 6.67 3.04
CA MET A 314 19.60 8.08 2.74
C MET A 314 18.15 8.43 3.04
N VAL A 315 17.86 9.72 3.14
CA VAL A 315 16.49 10.22 3.08
C VAL A 315 16.09 10.32 1.62
N VAL A 316 15.04 9.60 1.24
CA VAL A 316 14.52 9.58 -0.13
C VAL A 316 13.49 10.72 -0.28
N PRO A 317 13.69 11.66 -1.21
CA PRO A 317 12.72 12.72 -1.49
C PRO A 317 11.37 12.15 -1.96
N SER A 318 10.27 12.69 -1.45
CA SER A 318 8.92 12.20 -1.79
C SER A 318 7.93 13.32 -2.09
#